data_8ad3d813c4c15e291c43ca3f636d9e54
#
_entry.id   8ad3d813c4c15e291c43ca3f636d9e54
#
_cell.length_a   1.000
_cell.length_b   1.000
_cell.length_c   1.000
_cell.angle_alpha   90.00
_cell.angle_beta   90.00
_cell.angle_gamma   90.00
#
_symmetry.space_group_name_H-M   'P 1'
#
loop_
_entity.id
_entity.type
_entity.pdbx_description
1 polymer ?
#
loop_
_entity_poly.entity_id
_entity_poly.type
_entity_poly.pdbx_seq_one_letter_code
_entity_poly.pdbx_strand_id
1 'polypeptide(L)'
;THKEWLGNYDLNNYDGIIYQNGVQSIVDTIINSPREIQLISIGPLNNIWEALKLNPAIAKNCRFIGMHGSLFRGERENLTPKAEYNVKHHIQASQEVFKASWPKLITPLDTCGNILLEGKRYKTLKSSDDKLLKEIFKCYESWITKIKYGPFEFNSASSILFDTVAIFLAFSEEWLECKELPILVTDKGFTVIDQNGSNT
;
A
#
# COMPACT_ATOMS: atom_id res chain seq x y z
N THR A 1 8.80 4.90 17.86
CA THR A 1 8.16 5.43 16.64
C THR A 1 9.20 5.85 15.62
N HIS A 2 8.79 6.14 14.39
CA HIS A 2 9.69 6.67 13.34
C HIS A 2 10.45 7.92 13.78
N LYS A 3 9.84 8.75 14.62
CA LYS A 3 10.49 9.95 15.17
C LYS A 3 11.77 9.61 15.98
N GLU A 4 11.77 8.52 16.69
CA GLU A 4 12.96 8.10 17.47
C GLU A 4 14.03 7.48 16.57
N TRP A 5 13.61 6.79 15.50
CA TRP A 5 14.54 6.30 14.50
C TRP A 5 15.18 7.46 13.72
N LEU A 6 14.41 8.48 13.34
CA LEU A 6 14.94 9.69 12.68
C LEU A 6 15.94 10.46 13.56
N GLY A 7 15.77 10.41 14.90
CA GLY A 7 16.63 11.14 15.81
C GLY A 7 16.63 12.63 15.51
N ASN A 8 17.83 13.19 15.31
CA ASN A 8 18.08 14.59 15.02
C ASN A 8 18.31 14.87 13.52
N TYR A 9 17.82 14.00 12.62
CA TYR A 9 17.94 14.23 11.19
C TYR A 9 17.29 15.55 10.79
N ASP A 10 18.08 16.43 10.16
CA ASP A 10 17.59 17.70 9.64
C ASP A 10 17.16 17.54 8.18
N LEU A 11 15.93 17.89 7.88
CA LEU A 11 15.35 17.79 6.54
C LEU A 11 16.09 18.68 5.52
N ASN A 12 16.78 19.74 5.98
CA ASN A 12 17.63 20.56 5.13
C ASN A 12 18.85 19.81 4.54
N ASN A 13 19.19 18.64 5.12
CA ASN A 13 20.22 17.76 4.59
C ASN A 13 19.70 16.72 3.59
N TYR A 14 18.43 16.83 3.20
CA TYR A 14 17.84 15.94 2.20
C TYR A 14 18.15 16.45 0.79
N ASP A 15 18.89 15.68 0.02
CA ASP A 15 19.32 16.03 -1.35
C ASP A 15 18.19 15.94 -2.40
N GLY A 16 17.01 15.43 -2.02
CA GLY A 16 15.87 15.30 -2.91
C GLY A 16 14.99 16.56 -2.96
N ILE A 17 13.98 16.53 -3.84
CA ILE A 17 13.00 17.61 -3.97
C ILE A 17 11.89 17.44 -2.95
N ILE A 18 11.62 18.51 -2.18
CA ILE A 18 10.50 18.56 -1.23
C ILE A 18 9.39 19.42 -1.83
N TYR A 19 8.27 18.80 -2.15
CA TYR A 19 7.09 19.49 -2.67
C TYR A 19 6.21 19.97 -1.52
N GLN A 20 5.83 21.23 -1.54
CA GLN A 20 4.94 21.83 -0.52
C GLN A 20 3.47 21.40 -0.70
N ASN A 21 3.05 21.12 -1.93
CA ASN A 21 1.72 20.61 -2.26
C ASN A 21 1.83 19.25 -2.93
N GLY A 22 1.76 18.19 -2.12
CA GLY A 22 1.90 16.81 -2.60
C GLY A 22 0.79 16.38 -3.56
N VAL A 23 -0.44 16.88 -3.38
CA VAL A 23 -1.58 16.56 -4.27
C VAL A 23 -1.34 17.14 -5.67
N GLN A 24 -0.95 18.42 -5.75
CA GLN A 24 -0.60 19.06 -7.02
C GLN A 24 0.57 18.33 -7.69
N SER A 25 1.59 17.94 -6.91
CA SER A 25 2.75 17.23 -7.43
C SER A 25 2.41 15.85 -8.01
N ILE A 26 1.44 15.14 -7.41
CA ILE A 26 0.91 13.89 -7.98
C ILE A 26 0.30 14.16 -9.36
N VAL A 27 -0.57 15.16 -9.46
CA VAL A 27 -1.23 15.55 -10.72
C VAL A 27 -0.19 15.92 -11.78
N ASP A 28 0.73 16.82 -11.45
CA ASP A 28 1.74 17.32 -12.39
C ASP A 28 2.66 16.21 -12.87
N THR A 29 3.05 15.30 -11.97
CA THR A 29 3.87 14.14 -12.33
C THR A 29 3.18 13.22 -13.32
N ILE A 30 1.89 12.93 -13.11
CA ILE A 30 1.12 12.03 -13.98
C ILE A 30 0.84 12.70 -15.33
N ILE A 31 0.38 13.95 -15.31
CA ILE A 31 -0.05 14.65 -16.54
C ILE A 31 1.12 14.99 -17.44
N ASN A 32 2.27 15.39 -16.88
CA ASN A 32 3.44 15.77 -17.64
C ASN A 32 4.37 14.61 -18.00
N SER A 33 4.05 13.39 -17.58
CA SER A 33 4.86 12.22 -17.91
C SER A 33 4.70 11.85 -19.39
N PRO A 34 5.81 11.64 -20.13
CA PRO A 34 5.76 11.13 -21.49
C PRO A 34 5.44 9.63 -21.59
N ARG A 35 5.30 8.96 -20.45
CA ARG A 35 5.01 7.52 -20.33
C ARG A 35 3.90 7.30 -19.33
N GLU A 36 3.22 6.15 -19.45
CA GLU A 36 2.26 5.71 -18.43
C GLU A 36 2.93 5.61 -17.07
N ILE A 37 2.28 6.15 -16.05
CA ILE A 37 2.73 6.09 -14.65
C ILE A 37 2.10 4.89 -13.95
N GLN A 38 2.90 4.16 -13.19
CA GLN A 38 2.43 3.19 -12.21
C GLN A 38 2.20 3.92 -10.89
N LEU A 39 0.94 4.20 -10.55
CA LEU A 39 0.58 4.86 -9.30
C LEU A 39 0.39 3.81 -8.20
N ILE A 40 1.40 3.61 -7.37
CA ILE A 40 1.36 2.65 -6.27
C ILE A 40 0.83 3.32 -5.01
N SER A 41 -0.29 2.86 -4.50
CA SER A 41 -0.92 3.36 -3.27
C SER A 41 -0.93 2.29 -2.18
N ILE A 42 -0.26 2.58 -1.07
CA ILE A 42 -0.09 1.68 0.08
C ILE A 42 -0.54 2.31 1.40
N GLY A 43 -1.40 3.29 1.31
CA GLY A 43 -1.99 4.02 2.43
C GLY A 43 -3.42 4.46 2.13
N PRO A 44 -4.08 5.16 3.07
CA PRO A 44 -5.42 5.71 2.86
C PRO A 44 -5.49 6.64 1.65
N LEU A 45 -6.60 6.58 0.91
CA LEU A 45 -6.75 7.10 -0.45
C LEU A 45 -7.11 8.60 -0.57
N ASN A 46 -7.10 9.34 0.53
CA ASN A 46 -7.49 10.76 0.53
C ASN A 46 -6.67 11.61 -0.45
N ASN A 47 -5.34 11.46 -0.50
CA ASN A 47 -4.49 12.24 -1.40
C ASN A 47 -4.77 11.92 -2.88
N ILE A 48 -5.05 10.66 -3.18
CA ILE A 48 -5.38 10.21 -4.53
C ILE A 48 -6.75 10.73 -4.95
N TRP A 49 -7.72 10.72 -4.05
CA TRP A 49 -9.04 11.31 -4.29
C TRP A 49 -8.95 12.82 -4.53
N GLU A 50 -8.19 13.56 -3.71
CA GLU A 50 -7.95 14.98 -3.92
C GLU A 50 -7.28 15.25 -5.30
N ALA A 51 -6.32 14.42 -5.70
CA ALA A 51 -5.69 14.52 -7.02
C ALA A 51 -6.70 14.27 -8.16
N LEU A 52 -7.59 13.27 -8.02
CA LEU A 52 -8.68 13.03 -8.97
C LEU A 52 -9.68 14.20 -9.06
N LYS A 53 -10.02 14.82 -7.93
CA LYS A 53 -10.88 16.00 -7.93
C LYS A 53 -10.20 17.20 -8.62
N LEU A 54 -8.91 17.36 -8.40
CA LEU A 54 -8.13 18.43 -9.01
C LEU A 54 -7.99 18.27 -10.52
N ASN A 55 -7.70 17.06 -10.97
CA ASN A 55 -7.62 16.72 -12.39
C ASN A 55 -8.04 15.27 -12.67
N PRO A 56 -9.28 15.01 -13.08
CA PRO A 56 -9.75 13.65 -13.39
C PRO A 56 -9.00 12.96 -14.54
N ALA A 57 -8.29 13.71 -15.38
CA ALA A 57 -7.53 13.15 -16.49
C ALA A 57 -6.36 12.27 -16.03
N ILE A 58 -5.91 12.37 -14.78
CA ILE A 58 -4.87 11.49 -14.24
C ILE A 58 -5.28 10.01 -14.36
N ALA A 59 -6.58 9.70 -14.27
CA ALA A 59 -7.06 8.33 -14.40
C ALA A 59 -6.86 7.71 -15.80
N LYS A 60 -6.61 8.53 -16.82
CA LYS A 60 -6.33 8.07 -18.19
C LYS A 60 -4.82 7.90 -18.45
N ASN A 61 -3.98 8.46 -17.59
CA ASN A 61 -2.53 8.55 -17.80
C ASN A 61 -1.74 7.68 -16.82
N CYS A 62 -2.41 6.93 -15.96
CA CYS A 62 -1.74 6.02 -15.05
C CYS A 62 -2.52 4.72 -14.82
N ARG A 63 -1.80 3.67 -14.47
CA ARG A 63 -2.32 2.43 -13.90
C ARG A 63 -2.27 2.55 -12.37
N PHE A 64 -3.40 2.31 -11.71
CA PHE A 64 -3.48 2.32 -10.24
C PHE A 64 -3.17 0.93 -9.69
N ILE A 65 -2.23 0.86 -8.76
CA ILE A 65 -1.88 -0.38 -8.05
C ILE A 65 -1.98 -0.11 -6.56
N GLY A 66 -2.73 -0.94 -5.83
CA GLY A 66 -3.00 -0.64 -4.43
C GLY A 66 -3.01 -1.82 -3.48
N MET A 67 -2.52 -1.61 -2.25
CA MET A 67 -2.79 -2.50 -1.14
C MET A 67 -4.05 -2.01 -0.43
N HIS A 68 -5.20 -2.58 -0.78
CA HIS A 68 -6.50 -2.15 -0.27
C HIS A 68 -7.49 -3.30 -0.18
N GLY A 69 -8.27 -3.30 0.89
CA GLY A 69 -9.45 -4.14 1.01
C GLY A 69 -9.22 -5.56 1.55
N SER A 70 -10.33 -6.26 1.69
CA SER A 70 -10.44 -7.63 2.18
C SER A 70 -11.74 -8.19 1.61
N LEU A 71 -11.67 -9.20 0.75
CA LEU A 71 -12.82 -9.71 -0.02
C LEU A 71 -13.41 -10.98 0.57
N PHE A 72 -12.57 -11.99 0.79
CA PHE A 72 -13.00 -13.31 1.26
C PHE A 72 -12.43 -13.64 2.63
N ARG A 73 -11.30 -13.03 3.02
CA ARG A 73 -10.62 -13.29 4.28
C ARG A 73 -9.80 -12.08 4.74
N GLY A 74 -9.52 -12.04 6.04
CA GLY A 74 -8.54 -11.12 6.63
C GLY A 74 -7.10 -11.64 6.53
N GLU A 75 -6.22 -11.03 7.29
CA GLU A 75 -4.82 -11.45 7.41
C GLU A 75 -4.67 -12.74 8.24
N ARG A 76 -3.62 -13.49 7.97
CA ARG A 76 -3.26 -14.74 8.63
C ARG A 76 -4.40 -15.78 8.54
N GLU A 77 -4.73 -16.39 9.65
CA GLU A 77 -5.76 -17.43 9.76
C GLU A 77 -7.19 -16.87 9.87
N ASN A 78 -7.34 -15.55 9.80
CA ASN A 78 -8.67 -14.94 9.87
C ASN A 78 -9.44 -15.18 8.56
N LEU A 79 -10.37 -16.12 8.59
CA LEU A 79 -11.21 -16.49 7.44
C LEU A 79 -12.39 -15.53 7.20
N THR A 80 -12.50 -14.45 7.98
CA THR A 80 -13.60 -13.48 7.85
C THR A 80 -13.08 -12.18 7.22
N PRO A 81 -13.71 -11.67 6.16
CA PRO A 81 -13.40 -10.36 5.60
C PRO A 81 -13.57 -9.26 6.65
N LYS A 82 -12.77 -8.23 6.55
CA LYS A 82 -12.85 -7.07 7.44
C LYS A 82 -12.79 -5.75 6.69
N ALA A 83 -13.23 -4.68 7.34
CA ALA A 83 -13.00 -3.32 6.85
C ALA A 83 -11.49 -3.04 6.99
N GLU A 84 -10.75 -3.14 5.88
CA GLU A 84 -9.31 -2.98 5.85
C GLU A 84 -8.92 -1.54 6.17
N TYR A 85 -7.76 -1.36 6.78
CA TYR A 85 -7.30 -0.09 7.36
C TYR A 85 -7.29 1.06 6.34
N ASN A 86 -6.67 0.88 5.20
CA ASN A 86 -6.52 1.94 4.19
C ASN A 86 -7.87 2.37 3.61
N VAL A 87 -8.77 1.41 3.40
CA VAL A 87 -10.14 1.68 2.92
C VAL A 87 -10.98 2.34 4.00
N LYS A 88 -10.94 1.81 5.22
CA LYS A 88 -11.80 2.25 6.32
C LYS A 88 -11.50 3.67 6.79
N HIS A 89 -10.23 4.10 6.75
CA HIS A 89 -9.84 5.42 7.26
C HIS A 89 -10.38 6.58 6.45
N HIS A 90 -10.64 6.39 5.15
CA HIS A 90 -11.23 7.39 4.26
C HIS A 90 -12.21 6.73 3.29
N ILE A 91 -13.37 6.30 3.81
CA ILE A 91 -14.36 5.52 3.07
C ILE A 91 -14.79 6.21 1.78
N GLN A 92 -15.18 7.49 1.84
CA GLN A 92 -15.61 8.25 0.67
C GLN A 92 -14.49 8.35 -0.38
N ALA A 93 -13.26 8.65 0.04
CA ALA A 93 -12.13 8.67 -0.87
C ALA A 93 -11.92 7.30 -1.54
N SER A 94 -12.04 6.22 -0.77
CA SER A 94 -11.93 4.87 -1.30
C SER A 94 -13.03 4.55 -2.30
N GLN A 95 -14.27 4.92 -2.02
CA GLN A 95 -15.40 4.75 -2.94
C GLN A 95 -15.13 5.45 -4.29
N GLU A 96 -14.67 6.71 -4.25
CA GLU A 96 -14.44 7.49 -5.48
C GLU A 96 -13.20 7.02 -6.26
N VAL A 97 -12.13 6.64 -5.56
CA VAL A 97 -10.92 6.09 -6.20
C VAL A 97 -11.21 4.74 -6.86
N PHE A 98 -12.02 3.89 -6.22
CA PHE A 98 -12.43 2.60 -6.80
C PHE A 98 -13.38 2.75 -8.00
N LYS A 99 -14.18 3.82 -8.07
CA LYS A 99 -15.04 4.13 -9.22
C LYS A 99 -14.30 4.75 -10.39
N ALA A 100 -13.11 5.34 -10.17
CA ALA A 100 -12.36 6.00 -11.23
C ALA A 100 -11.98 5.04 -12.36
N SER A 101 -11.91 5.56 -13.59
CA SER A 101 -11.82 4.77 -14.84
C SER A 101 -10.45 4.23 -15.20
N TRP A 102 -9.47 4.35 -14.32
CA TRP A 102 -8.13 3.80 -14.55
C TRP A 102 -8.09 2.27 -14.51
N PRO A 103 -7.13 1.64 -15.22
CA PRO A 103 -6.79 0.25 -14.97
C PRO A 103 -6.38 0.07 -13.51
N LYS A 104 -7.02 -0.84 -12.78
CA LYS A 104 -6.80 -1.06 -11.34
C LYS A 104 -6.26 -2.46 -11.08
N LEU A 105 -5.22 -2.56 -10.27
CA LEU A 105 -4.72 -3.81 -9.74
C LEU A 105 -4.62 -3.72 -8.22
N ILE A 106 -5.39 -4.54 -7.53
CA ILE A 106 -5.50 -4.46 -6.06
C ILE A 106 -4.98 -5.75 -5.44
N THR A 107 -4.12 -5.62 -4.44
CA THR A 107 -3.76 -6.72 -3.53
C THR A 107 -4.52 -6.54 -2.22
N PRO A 108 -5.60 -7.31 -1.99
CA PRO A 108 -6.33 -7.26 -0.72
C PRO A 108 -5.61 -8.08 0.35
N LEU A 109 -6.09 -8.01 1.60
CA LEU A 109 -5.59 -8.84 2.72
C LEU A 109 -5.60 -10.34 2.40
N ASP A 110 -6.53 -10.76 1.53
CA ASP A 110 -6.62 -12.13 1.01
C ASP A 110 -5.29 -12.65 0.46
N THR A 111 -4.54 -11.77 -0.20
CA THR A 111 -3.24 -12.08 -0.82
C THR A 111 -2.08 -11.68 0.07
N CYS A 112 -2.00 -10.38 0.41
CA CYS A 112 -0.84 -9.83 1.12
C CYS A 112 -0.82 -10.15 2.63
N GLY A 113 -1.95 -10.48 3.21
CA GLY A 113 -2.11 -10.70 4.65
C GLY A 113 -1.37 -11.92 5.22
N ASN A 114 -0.74 -12.72 4.37
CA ASN A 114 0.04 -13.90 4.77
C ASN A 114 1.52 -13.82 4.36
N ILE A 115 1.95 -12.71 3.77
CA ILE A 115 3.32 -12.59 3.29
C ILE A 115 4.25 -12.22 4.44
N LEU A 116 5.13 -13.16 4.79
CA LEU A 116 6.14 -13.02 5.83
C LEU A 116 7.52 -13.31 5.26
N LEU A 117 8.49 -12.60 5.77
CA LEU A 117 9.89 -12.94 5.57
C LEU A 117 10.39 -13.64 6.83
N GLU A 118 10.76 -14.92 6.69
CA GLU A 118 11.13 -15.76 7.83
C GLU A 118 12.28 -16.73 7.52
N GLY A 119 12.74 -17.43 8.55
CA GLY A 119 13.75 -18.48 8.45
C GLY A 119 15.08 -17.96 7.89
N LYS A 120 15.66 -18.71 6.95
CA LYS A 120 16.99 -18.39 6.38
C LYS A 120 17.00 -17.04 5.66
N ARG A 121 15.93 -16.74 4.90
CA ARG A 121 15.83 -15.47 4.16
C ARG A 121 15.84 -14.26 5.09
N TYR A 122 15.03 -14.31 6.15
CA TYR A 122 15.01 -13.24 7.16
C TYR A 122 16.39 -13.05 7.82
N LYS A 123 17.01 -14.14 8.25
CA LYS A 123 18.34 -14.13 8.89
C LYS A 123 19.40 -13.54 7.97
N THR A 124 19.39 -13.94 6.69
CA THR A 124 20.34 -13.43 5.69
C THR A 124 20.24 -11.91 5.54
N LEU A 125 19.02 -11.37 5.42
CA LEU A 125 18.82 -9.93 5.28
C LEU A 125 19.16 -9.19 6.59
N LYS A 126 18.77 -9.74 7.73
CA LYS A 126 19.06 -9.14 9.05
C LYS A 126 20.55 -9.07 9.36
N SER A 127 21.33 -10.06 8.92
CA SER A 127 22.79 -10.11 9.12
C SER A 127 23.59 -9.43 7.99
N SER A 128 22.94 -8.80 7.05
CA SER A 128 23.60 -8.13 5.93
C SER A 128 24.39 -6.90 6.40
N ASP A 129 25.52 -6.66 5.74
CA ASP A 129 26.32 -5.44 5.92
C ASP A 129 25.83 -4.26 5.09
N ASP A 130 24.82 -4.46 4.25
CA ASP A 130 24.21 -3.40 3.46
C ASP A 130 23.63 -2.29 4.35
N LYS A 131 23.97 -1.05 4.05
CA LYS A 131 23.60 0.12 4.86
C LYS A 131 22.08 0.33 4.89
N LEU A 132 21.39 0.14 3.76
CA LEU A 132 19.94 0.31 3.66
C LEU A 132 19.23 -0.75 4.50
N LEU A 133 19.66 -2.01 4.42
CA LEU A 133 19.08 -3.08 5.23
C LEU A 133 19.28 -2.83 6.72
N LYS A 134 20.48 -2.38 7.14
CA LYS A 134 20.73 -2.01 8.53
C LYS A 134 19.76 -0.93 9.03
N GLU A 135 19.50 0.10 8.24
CA GLU A 135 18.58 1.17 8.62
C GLU A 135 17.10 0.68 8.60
N ILE A 136 16.71 -0.16 7.67
CA ILE A 136 15.38 -0.79 7.66
C ILE A 136 15.17 -1.60 8.95
N PHE A 137 16.13 -2.42 9.35
CA PHE A 137 16.01 -3.23 10.56
C PHE A 137 16.02 -2.39 11.84
N LYS A 138 16.76 -1.29 11.91
CA LYS A 138 16.69 -0.34 13.03
C LYS A 138 15.30 0.33 13.12
N CYS A 139 14.76 0.76 11.98
CA CYS A 139 13.43 1.33 11.92
C CYS A 139 12.38 0.30 12.37
N TYR A 140 12.48 -0.94 11.90
CA TYR A 140 11.60 -2.04 12.27
C TYR A 140 11.71 -2.36 13.77
N GLU A 141 12.89 -2.41 14.35
CA GLU A 141 13.11 -2.63 15.78
C GLU A 141 12.47 -1.52 16.63
N SER A 142 12.66 -0.26 16.25
CA SER A 142 12.04 0.88 16.92
C SER A 142 10.50 0.82 16.89
N TRP A 143 9.94 0.28 15.82
CA TRP A 143 8.51 0.12 15.66
C TRP A 143 7.99 -1.07 16.48
N ILE A 144 8.57 -2.27 16.35
CA ILE A 144 8.05 -3.50 16.95
C ILE A 144 8.13 -3.49 18.48
N THR A 145 9.13 -2.83 19.05
CA THR A 145 9.28 -2.70 20.52
C THR A 145 8.15 -1.90 21.17
N LYS A 146 7.42 -1.10 20.40
CA LYS A 146 6.33 -0.23 20.89
C LYS A 146 4.93 -0.72 20.54
N ILE A 147 4.84 -1.66 19.62
CA ILE A 147 3.55 -2.21 19.23
C ILE A 147 3.19 -3.37 20.15
N LYS A 148 2.04 -3.25 20.80
CA LYS A 148 1.43 -4.32 21.56
C LYS A 148 0.61 -5.29 20.67
N TYR A 149 0.87 -5.33 19.35
CA TYR A 149 0.11 -6.13 18.41
C TYR A 149 0.88 -7.37 17.97
N GLY A 150 0.39 -8.51 18.40
CA GLY A 150 0.73 -9.82 17.85
C GLY A 150 2.08 -10.40 18.31
N PRO A 151 2.24 -11.68 18.12
CA PRO A 151 3.47 -12.40 18.43
C PRO A 151 4.47 -12.23 17.28
N PHE A 152 4.98 -11.00 17.09
CA PHE A 152 6.07 -10.80 16.13
C PHE A 152 7.39 -11.08 16.81
N GLU A 153 8.06 -12.12 16.36
CA GLU A 153 9.39 -12.47 16.84
C GLU A 153 10.44 -11.74 15.99
N PHE A 154 10.78 -10.51 16.36
CA PHE A 154 11.80 -9.70 15.69
C PHE A 154 13.11 -10.47 15.37
N ASN A 155 13.40 -11.54 16.09
CA ASN A 155 14.62 -12.32 15.88
C ASN A 155 14.49 -13.42 14.83
N SER A 156 13.29 -13.79 14.43
CA SER A 156 13.04 -14.95 13.57
C SER A 156 12.23 -14.64 12.30
N ALA A 157 11.40 -13.60 12.33
CA ALA A 157 10.51 -13.24 11.23
C ALA A 157 10.21 -11.73 11.17
N SER A 158 9.75 -11.28 10.01
CA SER A 158 9.17 -9.95 9.83
C SER A 158 7.74 -9.87 10.36
N SER A 159 7.21 -8.63 10.49
CA SER A 159 5.76 -8.42 10.43
C SER A 159 5.22 -8.84 9.06
N ILE A 160 3.89 -8.85 8.91
CA ILE A 160 3.28 -9.08 7.60
C ILE A 160 3.71 -7.95 6.66
N LEU A 161 4.18 -8.33 5.47
CA LEU A 161 4.71 -7.43 4.45
C LEU A 161 3.59 -7.04 3.46
N PHE A 162 2.52 -6.44 3.98
CA PHE A 162 1.33 -6.10 3.21
C PHE A 162 1.64 -5.36 1.90
N ASP A 163 2.43 -4.31 2.00
CA ASP A 163 2.65 -3.33 0.92
C ASP A 163 3.61 -3.84 -0.15
N THR A 164 4.48 -4.77 0.19
CA THR A 164 5.48 -5.32 -0.74
C THR A 164 4.85 -6.03 -1.94
N VAL A 165 3.65 -6.59 -1.77
CA VAL A 165 2.91 -7.24 -2.87
C VAL A 165 2.44 -6.21 -3.89
N ALA A 166 1.94 -5.04 -3.45
CA ALA A 166 1.56 -3.96 -4.35
C ALA A 166 2.77 -3.45 -5.15
N ILE A 167 3.93 -3.34 -4.51
CA ILE A 167 5.17 -2.94 -5.19
C ILE A 167 5.59 -4.01 -6.20
N PHE A 168 5.51 -5.31 -5.85
CA PHE A 168 5.82 -6.40 -6.78
C PHE A 168 4.91 -6.38 -8.02
N LEU A 169 3.61 -6.15 -7.83
CA LEU A 169 2.63 -6.07 -8.92
C LEU A 169 2.89 -4.91 -9.89
N ALA A 170 3.66 -3.91 -9.51
CA ALA A 170 4.03 -2.82 -10.41
C ALA A 170 4.99 -3.26 -11.53
N PHE A 171 5.69 -4.37 -11.38
CA PHE A 171 6.65 -4.85 -12.37
C PHE A 171 6.49 -6.33 -12.75
N SER A 172 5.72 -7.13 -12.01
CA SER A 172 5.50 -8.54 -12.32
C SER A 172 4.21 -9.08 -11.70
N GLU A 173 3.54 -9.97 -12.41
CA GLU A 173 2.39 -10.76 -11.95
C GLU A 173 2.72 -12.27 -11.89
N GLU A 174 3.97 -12.64 -12.16
CA GLU A 174 4.40 -14.03 -12.40
C GLU A 174 4.00 -15.03 -11.31
N TRP A 175 3.97 -14.60 -10.04
CA TRP A 175 3.68 -15.47 -8.91
C TRP A 175 2.30 -15.27 -8.31
N LEU A 176 1.43 -14.54 -9.00
CA LEU A 176 0.11 -14.17 -8.51
C LEU A 176 -0.95 -14.52 -9.54
N GLU A 177 -2.05 -15.10 -9.09
CA GLU A 177 -3.25 -15.27 -9.90
C GLU A 177 -4.10 -14.01 -9.77
N CYS A 178 -4.22 -13.25 -10.86
CA CYS A 178 -5.06 -12.07 -10.94
C CYS A 178 -6.45 -12.46 -11.47
N LYS A 179 -7.49 -11.94 -10.81
CA LYS A 179 -8.90 -12.13 -11.23
C LYS A 179 -9.56 -10.79 -11.42
N GLU A 180 -10.27 -10.65 -12.52
CA GLU A 180 -11.10 -9.47 -12.76
C GLU A 180 -12.42 -9.62 -11.99
N LEU A 181 -12.67 -8.68 -11.09
CA LEU A 181 -13.84 -8.70 -10.22
C LEU A 181 -14.46 -7.32 -10.10
N PRO A 182 -15.79 -7.18 -10.22
CA PRO A 182 -16.47 -5.93 -9.94
C PRO A 182 -16.46 -5.68 -8.43
N ILE A 183 -15.65 -4.71 -7.98
CA ILE A 183 -15.49 -4.43 -6.55
C ILE A 183 -16.08 -3.07 -6.22
N LEU A 184 -16.83 -3.00 -5.13
CA LEU A 184 -17.29 -1.74 -4.54
C LEU A 184 -16.86 -1.62 -3.06
N VAL A 185 -16.83 -0.38 -2.57
CA VAL A 185 -16.60 -0.05 -1.17
C VAL A 185 -17.92 0.35 -0.51
N THR A 186 -18.29 -0.36 0.55
CA THR A 186 -19.51 -0.08 1.31
C THR A 186 -19.35 1.13 2.23
N ASP A 187 -20.47 1.68 2.72
CA ASP A 187 -20.47 2.79 3.71
C ASP A 187 -19.86 2.41 5.07
N LYS A 188 -19.57 1.13 5.28
CA LYS A 188 -18.87 0.63 6.48
C LYS A 188 -17.37 0.37 6.23
N GLY A 189 -16.87 0.68 5.02
CA GLY A 189 -15.47 0.49 4.65
C GLY A 189 -15.07 -0.94 4.31
N PHE A 190 -16.03 -1.82 4.03
CA PHE A 190 -15.76 -3.14 3.47
C PHE A 190 -15.63 -3.07 1.96
N THR A 191 -14.73 -3.85 1.40
CA THR A 191 -14.70 -4.13 -0.03
C THR A 191 -15.53 -5.39 -0.29
N VAL A 192 -16.42 -5.33 -1.25
CA VAL A 192 -17.29 -6.46 -1.60
C VAL A 192 -17.41 -6.58 -3.11
N ILE A 193 -17.76 -7.78 -3.59
CA ILE A 193 -18.05 -8.01 -5.00
C ILE A 193 -19.40 -7.39 -5.31
N ASP A 194 -19.47 -6.52 -6.32
CA ASP A 194 -20.70 -5.93 -6.82
C ASP A 194 -21.46 -6.94 -7.67
N GLN A 195 -22.48 -7.56 -7.10
CA GLN A 195 -23.32 -8.55 -7.80
C GLN A 195 -24.16 -7.93 -8.93
N ASN A 196 -24.31 -6.62 -8.96
CA ASN A 196 -25.11 -5.90 -9.96
C ASN A 196 -24.27 -5.36 -11.14
N GLY A 197 -22.95 -5.54 -11.11
CA GLY A 197 -22.06 -5.18 -12.20
C GLY A 197 -21.98 -3.67 -12.52
N SER A 198 -22.31 -2.81 -11.58
CA SER A 198 -22.36 -1.35 -11.79
C SER A 198 -20.99 -0.66 -11.86
N ASN A 199 -19.90 -1.39 -11.63
CA ASN A 199 -18.53 -0.87 -11.62
C ASN A 199 -17.57 -1.84 -12.33
N THR A 200 -17.75 -2.05 -13.63
CA THR A 200 -16.73 -2.64 -14.51
C THR A 200 -15.91 -1.57 -15.18
#